data_74f816a8c2e23ec94895df041e88880a
#
_entry.id   74f816a8c2e23ec94895df041e88880a
#
_cell.length_a   1.000
_cell.length_b   1.000
_cell.length_c   1.000
_cell.angle_alpha   90.00
_cell.angle_beta   90.00
_cell.angle_gamma   90.00
#
_symmetry.space_group_name_H-M   'P 1'
#
loop_
_entity.id
_entity.type
_entity.pdbx_description
1 polymer ?
#
loop_
_entity_poly.entity_id
_entity_poly.type
_entity_poly.pdbx_seq_one_letter_code
_entity_poly.pdbx_strand_id
1 'polypeptide(L)'
;MLKYVETKNAPAAIGPYSQAYEVNGVIYTSGQIPVNPADGSVPEGIAAQAEQSCKNVGAILEAVGSGFDKVFKTTCFLADMGDFAAFNEVYAKYFTSKPARSCVAVKDLPKGVLCEIEAI
;
A
#
# COMPACT_ATOMS: atom_id res chain seq x y z
N MET A 1 16.61 -16.05 -4.72
CA MET A 1 15.71 -16.48 -5.79
C MET A 1 14.53 -15.52 -5.87
N LEU A 2 14.12 -15.15 -7.07
CA LEU A 2 12.97 -14.24 -7.26
C LEU A 2 11.68 -15.03 -7.28
N LYS A 3 10.69 -14.58 -6.49
CA LYS A 3 9.36 -15.14 -6.50
C LYS A 3 8.38 -13.97 -6.59
N TYR A 4 7.56 -13.94 -7.63
CA TYR A 4 6.51 -12.94 -7.66
C TYR A 4 5.34 -13.38 -6.78
N VAL A 5 4.63 -12.41 -6.24
CA VAL A 5 3.50 -12.63 -5.34
C VAL A 5 2.22 -12.16 -6.03
N GLU A 6 1.18 -12.96 -5.92
CA GLU A 6 -0.12 -12.64 -6.49
C GLU A 6 -1.21 -13.06 -5.52
N THR A 7 -2.19 -12.19 -5.30
CA THR A 7 -3.34 -12.50 -4.45
C THR A 7 -4.59 -11.80 -5.00
N LYS A 8 -5.73 -12.44 -4.84
CA LYS A 8 -7.02 -11.87 -5.21
C LYS A 8 -7.53 -10.89 -4.16
N ASN A 9 -6.89 -10.84 -2.98
CA ASN A 9 -7.30 -9.99 -1.87
C ASN A 9 -6.68 -8.58 -1.95
N ALA A 10 -5.90 -8.32 -2.99
CA ALA A 10 -5.41 -6.99 -3.33
C ALA A 10 -5.73 -6.73 -4.80
N PRO A 11 -5.75 -5.46 -5.25
CA PRO A 11 -6.04 -5.16 -6.64
C PRO A 11 -5.08 -5.87 -7.60
N ALA A 12 -5.62 -6.46 -8.65
CA ALA A 12 -4.82 -7.15 -9.65
C ALA A 12 -3.87 -6.17 -10.36
N ALA A 13 -2.69 -6.65 -10.72
CA ALA A 13 -1.76 -5.86 -11.53
C ALA A 13 -2.37 -5.68 -12.92
N ILE A 14 -2.58 -4.43 -13.31
CA ILE A 14 -3.22 -4.09 -14.58
C ILE A 14 -2.22 -3.60 -15.64
N GLY A 15 -0.94 -3.85 -15.41
CA GLY A 15 0.13 -3.43 -16.31
C GLY A 15 1.29 -4.42 -16.26
N PRO A 16 2.45 -4.00 -16.80
CA PRO A 16 3.62 -4.89 -16.85
C PRO A 16 4.37 -4.89 -15.49
N TYR A 17 3.67 -5.30 -14.42
CA TYR A 17 4.26 -5.38 -13.09
C TYR A 17 3.58 -6.46 -12.27
N SER A 18 4.21 -6.87 -11.17
CA SER A 18 3.64 -7.80 -10.19
C SER A 18 3.20 -7.04 -8.96
N GLN A 19 2.29 -7.61 -8.18
CA GLN A 19 1.85 -7.00 -6.93
C GLN A 19 3.01 -6.91 -5.92
N ALA A 20 3.89 -7.89 -5.91
CA ALA A 20 5.06 -7.91 -5.05
C ALA A 20 6.04 -8.97 -5.52
N TYR A 21 7.26 -8.88 -4.99
CA TYR A 21 8.29 -9.92 -5.15
C TYR A 21 8.85 -10.29 -3.79
N GLU A 22 9.18 -11.55 -3.64
CA GLU A 22 9.96 -12.04 -2.51
C GLU A 22 11.38 -12.30 -2.99
N VAL A 23 12.36 -11.70 -2.32
CA VAL A 23 13.78 -11.84 -2.65
C VAL A 23 14.52 -12.15 -1.36
N ASN A 24 15.06 -13.37 -1.27
CA ASN A 24 15.83 -13.80 -0.08
C ASN A 24 15.07 -13.57 1.24
N GLY A 25 13.78 -13.86 1.25
CA GLY A 25 12.96 -13.73 2.45
C GLY A 25 12.42 -12.33 2.71
N VAL A 26 12.70 -11.37 1.84
CA VAL A 26 12.22 -10.00 1.97
C VAL A 26 11.16 -9.73 0.90
N ILE A 27 10.05 -9.13 1.32
CA ILE A 27 8.91 -8.83 0.44
C ILE A 27 8.99 -7.37 0.01
N TYR A 28 8.91 -7.13 -1.30
CA TYR A 28 8.89 -5.79 -1.89
C TYR A 28 7.55 -5.62 -2.60
N THR A 29 6.68 -4.78 -2.07
CA THR A 29 5.37 -4.57 -2.71
C THR A 29 5.45 -3.47 -3.75
N SER A 30 4.61 -3.60 -4.79
CA SER A 30 4.29 -2.46 -5.64
C SER A 30 3.45 -1.48 -4.85
N GLY A 31 3.36 -0.24 -5.34
CA GLY A 31 2.52 0.78 -4.72
C GLY A 31 1.05 0.36 -4.76
N GLN A 32 0.39 0.45 -3.61
CA GLN A 32 -1.01 0.09 -3.48
C GLN A 32 -1.87 1.34 -3.42
N ILE A 33 -2.63 1.57 -4.50
CA ILE A 33 -3.66 2.62 -4.53
C ILE A 33 -4.93 2.07 -3.87
N PRO A 34 -5.83 2.95 -3.40
CA PRO A 34 -6.99 2.53 -2.59
C PRO A 34 -8.15 1.98 -3.42
N VAL A 35 -7.87 1.01 -4.25
CA VAL A 35 -8.90 0.30 -5.03
C VAL A 35 -9.36 -0.90 -4.24
N ASN A 36 -10.67 -1.04 -4.08
CA ASN A 36 -11.25 -2.22 -3.44
C ASN A 36 -11.15 -3.41 -4.42
N PRO A 37 -10.45 -4.47 -4.06
CA PRO A 37 -10.26 -5.60 -4.99
C PRO A 37 -11.55 -6.36 -5.30
N ALA A 38 -12.58 -6.22 -4.45
CA ALA A 38 -13.84 -6.95 -4.65
C ALA A 38 -14.68 -6.38 -5.79
N ASP A 39 -14.67 -5.06 -5.98
CA ASP A 39 -15.55 -4.40 -6.95
C ASP A 39 -14.88 -3.31 -7.79
N GLY A 40 -13.59 -3.03 -7.55
CA GLY A 40 -12.86 -2.01 -8.30
C GLY A 40 -13.16 -0.58 -7.88
N SER A 41 -13.96 -0.36 -6.83
CA SER A 41 -14.31 0.98 -6.39
C SER A 41 -13.19 1.63 -5.61
N VAL A 42 -13.22 2.97 -5.57
CA VAL A 42 -12.30 3.79 -4.76
C VAL A 42 -13.15 4.53 -3.74
N PRO A 43 -12.89 4.34 -2.44
CA PRO A 43 -13.69 5.05 -1.43
C PRO A 43 -13.41 6.55 -1.44
N GLU A 44 -14.33 7.33 -0.89
CA GLU A 44 -14.21 8.77 -0.84
C GLU A 44 -13.47 9.25 0.41
N GLY A 45 -12.61 10.22 0.23
CA GLY A 45 -11.90 10.89 1.32
C GLY A 45 -10.62 10.20 1.72
N ILE A 46 -9.72 10.99 2.32
CA ILE A 46 -8.37 10.50 2.63
C ILE A 46 -8.37 9.38 3.68
N ALA A 47 -9.22 9.47 4.70
CA ALA A 47 -9.24 8.44 5.74
C ALA A 47 -9.64 7.07 5.18
N ALA A 48 -10.71 7.02 4.40
CA ALA A 48 -11.17 5.76 3.81
C ALA A 48 -10.20 5.23 2.76
N GLN A 49 -9.59 6.12 1.99
CA GLN A 49 -8.59 5.72 0.99
C GLN A 49 -7.31 5.20 1.67
N ALA A 50 -6.84 5.89 2.69
CA ALA A 50 -5.67 5.42 3.44
C ALA A 50 -5.92 4.01 4.02
N GLU A 51 -7.11 3.78 4.57
CA GLU A 51 -7.46 2.47 5.10
C GLU A 51 -7.45 1.40 4.00
N GLN A 52 -8.02 1.69 2.85
CA GLN A 52 -8.04 0.73 1.74
C GLN A 52 -6.64 0.42 1.22
N SER A 53 -5.77 1.43 1.09
CA SER A 53 -4.38 1.20 0.69
C SER A 53 -3.64 0.34 1.71
N CYS A 54 -3.84 0.60 3.00
CA CYS A 54 -3.26 -0.22 4.06
C CYS A 54 -3.75 -1.67 3.97
N LYS A 55 -5.03 -1.87 3.78
CA LYS A 55 -5.61 -3.22 3.65
C LYS A 55 -5.03 -3.96 2.45
N ASN A 56 -4.81 -3.25 1.34
CA ASN A 56 -4.23 -3.86 0.14
C ASN A 56 -2.80 -4.31 0.38
N VAL A 57 -1.99 -3.48 1.04
CA VAL A 57 -0.63 -3.88 1.45
C VAL A 57 -0.70 -5.09 2.37
N GLY A 58 -1.58 -5.05 3.38
CA GLY A 58 -1.75 -6.15 4.33
C GLY A 58 -2.12 -7.46 3.66
N ALA A 59 -2.99 -7.42 2.65
CA ALA A 59 -3.40 -8.60 1.91
C ALA A 59 -2.21 -9.25 1.18
N ILE A 60 -1.33 -8.45 0.62
CA ILE A 60 -0.12 -8.94 -0.04
C ILE A 60 0.82 -9.58 0.98
N LEU A 61 1.03 -8.91 2.10
CA LEU A 61 1.89 -9.46 3.18
C LEU A 61 1.34 -10.78 3.70
N GLU A 62 0.03 -10.85 3.93
CA GLU A 62 -0.62 -12.04 4.43
C GLU A 62 -0.49 -13.21 3.46
N ALA A 63 -0.56 -12.95 2.16
CA ALA A 63 -0.43 -13.98 1.13
C ALA A 63 0.90 -14.72 1.19
N VAL A 64 1.92 -14.12 1.79
CA VAL A 64 3.25 -14.75 1.92
C VAL A 64 3.60 -15.07 3.37
N GLY A 65 2.60 -15.05 4.27
CA GLY A 65 2.81 -15.38 5.67
C GLY A 65 3.51 -14.31 6.49
N SER A 66 3.52 -13.08 6.01
CA SER A 66 4.10 -11.93 6.71
C SER A 66 2.99 -11.09 7.35
N GLY A 67 3.32 -9.90 7.84
CA GLY A 67 2.37 -8.99 8.45
C GLY A 67 2.96 -7.61 8.69
N PHE A 68 2.10 -6.69 9.12
CA PHE A 68 2.50 -5.30 9.34
C PHE A 68 3.62 -5.15 10.37
N ASP A 69 3.67 -6.03 11.36
CA ASP A 69 4.69 -6.01 12.41
C ASP A 69 6.11 -6.29 11.90
N LYS A 70 6.21 -6.80 10.68
CA LYS A 70 7.49 -7.13 10.04
C LYS A 70 7.89 -6.12 8.95
N VAL A 71 7.06 -5.12 8.70
CA VAL A 71 7.39 -4.07 7.74
C VAL A 71 8.44 -3.17 8.35
N PHE A 72 9.52 -2.90 7.62
CA PHE A 72 10.60 -2.05 8.11
C PHE A 72 10.83 -0.80 7.25
N LYS A 73 10.19 -0.71 6.10
CA LYS A 73 10.30 0.46 5.22
C LYS A 73 9.01 0.66 4.44
N THR A 74 8.56 1.91 4.39
CA THR A 74 7.44 2.30 3.52
C THR A 74 7.78 3.57 2.77
N THR A 75 7.13 3.74 1.62
CA THR A 75 7.09 5.00 0.91
C THR A 75 5.61 5.30 0.67
N CYS A 76 5.17 6.47 1.11
CA CYS A 76 3.78 6.89 0.99
C CYS A 76 3.71 8.11 0.09
N PHE A 77 2.77 8.07 -0.85
CA PHE A 77 2.56 9.14 -1.81
C PHE A 77 1.18 9.75 -1.57
N LEU A 78 1.12 11.07 -1.49
CA LEU A 78 -0.12 11.81 -1.30
C LEU A 78 -0.37 12.72 -2.50
N ALA A 79 -1.65 12.96 -2.81
CA ALA A 79 -2.01 13.97 -3.79
C ALA A 79 -1.80 15.38 -3.24
N ASP A 80 -1.92 15.55 -1.92
CA ASP A 80 -1.82 16.84 -1.24
C ASP A 80 -1.28 16.63 0.17
N MET A 81 -0.24 17.35 0.54
CA MET A 81 0.33 17.26 1.91
C MET A 81 -0.64 17.79 2.97
N GLY A 82 -1.67 18.51 2.59
CA GLY A 82 -2.75 18.89 3.51
C GLY A 82 -3.46 17.68 4.14
N ASP A 83 -3.37 16.50 3.49
CA ASP A 83 -3.95 15.26 3.98
C ASP A 83 -3.03 14.48 4.93
N PHE A 84 -1.82 15.00 5.20
CA PHE A 84 -0.79 14.27 5.93
C PHE A 84 -1.25 13.80 7.32
N ALA A 85 -1.86 14.71 8.10
CA ALA A 85 -2.31 14.37 9.46
C ALA A 85 -3.40 13.29 9.47
N ALA A 86 -4.41 13.43 8.59
CA ALA A 86 -5.50 12.46 8.49
C ALA A 86 -4.99 11.10 7.99
N PHE A 87 -4.07 11.13 7.03
CA PHE A 87 -3.43 9.92 6.52
C PHE A 87 -2.67 9.19 7.64
N ASN A 88 -1.89 9.94 8.42
CA ASN A 88 -1.09 9.38 9.51
C ASN A 88 -1.93 8.70 10.59
N GLU A 89 -3.10 9.24 10.91
CA GLU A 89 -3.99 8.62 11.89
C GLU A 89 -4.38 7.20 11.49
N VAL A 90 -4.70 7.00 10.22
CA VAL A 90 -5.05 5.67 9.70
C VAL A 90 -3.82 4.79 9.57
N TYR A 91 -2.76 5.32 8.98
CA TYR A 91 -1.50 4.59 8.77
C TYR A 91 -0.97 4.01 10.08
N ALA A 92 -1.01 4.78 11.17
CA ALA A 92 -0.49 4.34 12.47
C ALA A 92 -1.21 3.12 13.03
N LYS A 93 -2.47 2.92 12.66
CA LYS A 93 -3.24 1.75 13.13
C LYS A 93 -2.79 0.45 12.47
N TYR A 94 -2.20 0.53 11.29
CA TYR A 94 -1.78 -0.64 10.52
C TYR A 94 -0.29 -0.92 10.64
N PHE A 95 0.55 0.08 10.45
CA PHE A 95 2.02 -0.08 10.46
C PHE A 95 2.57 0.05 11.87
N THR A 96 2.27 -0.94 12.70
CA THR A 96 2.57 -0.95 14.12
C THR A 96 4.07 -1.10 14.44
N SER A 97 4.86 -1.59 13.48
CA SER A 97 6.32 -1.68 13.63
C SER A 97 7.02 -0.33 13.58
N LYS A 98 6.29 0.75 13.21
CA LYS A 98 6.85 2.08 12.96
C LYS A 98 8.01 2.03 11.97
N PRO A 99 7.76 1.60 10.74
CA PRO A 99 8.83 1.44 9.76
C PRO A 99 9.48 2.77 9.40
N ALA A 100 10.72 2.70 8.93
CA ALA A 100 11.36 3.87 8.32
C ALA A 100 10.52 4.29 7.12
N ARG A 101 10.30 5.60 6.93
CA ARG A 101 9.33 6.06 5.94
C ARG A 101 9.73 7.37 5.29
N SER A 102 9.43 7.48 3.99
CA SER A 102 9.31 8.75 3.30
C SER A 102 7.84 8.94 2.93
N CYS A 103 7.31 10.13 3.15
CA CYS A 103 5.93 10.47 2.78
C CYS A 103 5.96 11.83 2.10
N VAL A 104 5.56 11.85 0.82
CA VAL A 104 5.66 13.04 -0.02
C VAL A 104 4.38 13.23 -0.84
N ALA A 105 4.10 14.47 -1.23
CA ALA A 105 3.08 14.74 -2.22
C ALA A 105 3.72 14.60 -3.60
N VAL A 106 2.95 14.08 -4.54
CA VAL A 106 3.37 13.92 -5.91
C VAL A 106 2.44 14.70 -6.81
N LYS A 107 2.86 14.93 -8.06
CA LYS A 107 2.06 15.71 -9.01
C LYS A 107 0.73 15.02 -9.30
N ASP A 108 0.76 13.72 -9.57
CA ASP A 108 -0.43 12.94 -9.91
C ASP A 108 -0.30 11.51 -9.39
N LEU A 109 -1.42 10.90 -9.06
CA LEU A 109 -1.50 9.48 -8.72
C LEU A 109 -2.42 8.76 -9.71
N PRO A 110 -2.18 7.46 -9.94
CA PRO A 110 -3.05 6.69 -10.84
C PRO A 110 -4.51 6.82 -10.42
N LYS A 111 -5.41 6.92 -11.39
CA LYS A 111 -6.86 7.06 -11.18
C LYS A 111 -7.27 8.26 -10.33
N GLY A 112 -6.38 9.25 -10.16
CA GLY A 112 -6.70 10.45 -9.38
C GLY A 112 -6.95 10.19 -7.91
N VAL A 113 -6.40 9.13 -7.35
CA VAL A 113 -6.56 8.80 -5.92
C VAL A 113 -5.78 9.78 -5.05
N LEU A 114 -6.07 9.75 -3.74
CA LEU A 114 -5.47 10.68 -2.78
C LEU A 114 -4.19 10.14 -2.13
N CYS A 115 -3.96 8.85 -2.18
CA CYS A 115 -2.78 8.25 -1.57
C CYS A 115 -2.38 6.93 -2.23
N GLU A 116 -1.14 6.52 -1.97
CA GLU A 116 -0.58 5.26 -2.43
C GLU A 116 0.51 4.84 -1.45
N ILE A 117 0.63 3.55 -1.16
CA ILE A 117 1.60 3.03 -0.20
C ILE A 117 2.35 1.85 -0.80
N GLU A 118 3.68 1.87 -0.70
CA GLU A 118 4.49 0.69 -0.96
C GLU A 118 5.27 0.32 0.29
N ALA A 119 5.62 -0.94 0.44
CA ALA A 119 6.25 -1.45 1.66
C ALA A 119 7.33 -2.49 1.38
N ILE A 120 8.25 -2.58 2.30
CA ILE A 120 9.26 -3.63 2.35
C ILE A 120 9.22 -4.27 3.72
#